data_8e5c5acf474d5f8da42f20ffb1cec903
#
_entry.id   8e5c5acf474d5f8da42f20ffb1cec903
#
_cell.length_a   1.000
_cell.length_b   1.000
_cell.length_c   1.000
_cell.angle_alpha   90.00
_cell.angle_beta   90.00
_cell.angle_gamma   90.00
#
_symmetry.space_group_name_H-M   'P 1'
#
loop_
_entity.id
_entity.type
_entity.pdbx_description
1 polymer ?
#
loop_
_entity_poly.entity_id
_entity_poly.type
_entity_poly.pdbx_seq_one_letter_code
_entity_poly.pdbx_strand_id
1 'polypeptide(L)'
;MSAADCFFDTNVLLYLLSKDAAKADLAEALLATGGTVSVQVLNEFASVATRKLAMTIPEIREILSTIRAVCVVRSLDIETHELGLEMTERYGFSIYDGLIVAAAVRAGSAILYTEDLQQGQVIDQVTIQNPFAQLLSRSR
;
A
#
# COMPACT_ATOMS: atom_id res chain seq x y z
N MET A 1 7.94 -14.05 6.68
CA MET A 1 8.20 -12.59 6.74
C MET A 1 7.43 -11.97 7.90
N SER A 2 8.05 -11.08 8.66
CA SER A 2 7.35 -10.36 9.72
C SER A 2 6.55 -9.18 9.15
N ALA A 3 5.65 -8.61 9.94
CA ALA A 3 4.86 -7.44 9.54
C ALA A 3 5.73 -6.24 9.13
N ALA A 4 6.96 -6.13 9.69
CA ALA A 4 7.88 -5.04 9.36
C ALA A 4 8.53 -5.19 7.99
N ASP A 5 8.51 -6.39 7.39
CA ASP A 5 9.25 -6.68 6.17
C ASP A 5 8.57 -6.13 4.92
N CYS A 6 7.26 -5.95 4.93
CA CYS A 6 6.55 -5.41 3.78
C CYS A 6 5.58 -4.29 4.16
N PHE A 7 5.38 -3.41 3.19
CA PHE A 7 4.47 -2.28 3.30
C PHE A 7 3.51 -2.34 2.10
N PHE A 8 2.24 -2.09 2.35
CA PHE A 8 1.22 -2.12 1.29
C PHE A 8 0.78 -0.72 0.92
N ASP A 9 0.88 -0.39 -0.37
CA ASP A 9 0.26 0.81 -0.92
C ASP A 9 -1.25 0.60 -1.06
N THR A 10 -1.99 1.67 -1.17
CA THR A 10 -3.45 1.68 -1.25
C THR A 10 -3.99 0.80 -2.37
N ASN A 11 -3.37 0.85 -3.56
CA ASN A 11 -3.85 0.09 -4.71
C ASN A 11 -3.90 -1.42 -4.44
N VAL A 12 -2.94 -1.94 -3.68
CA VAL A 12 -2.91 -3.37 -3.32
C VAL A 12 -4.13 -3.73 -2.48
N LEU A 13 -4.47 -2.90 -1.49
CA LEU A 13 -5.63 -3.13 -0.63
C LEU A 13 -6.95 -2.99 -1.39
N LEU A 14 -7.01 -2.07 -2.35
CA LEU A 14 -8.21 -1.88 -3.16
C LEU A 14 -8.56 -3.11 -3.98
N TYR A 15 -7.58 -3.93 -4.34
CA TYR A 15 -7.86 -5.18 -5.05
C TYR A 15 -8.62 -6.21 -4.21
N LEU A 16 -8.68 -6.04 -2.89
CA LEU A 16 -9.59 -6.85 -2.05
C LEU A 16 -11.05 -6.69 -2.50
N LEU A 17 -11.39 -5.55 -3.09
CA LEU A 17 -12.73 -5.22 -3.56
C LEU A 17 -12.91 -5.46 -5.05
N SER A 18 -11.93 -6.07 -5.72
CA SER A 18 -11.94 -6.28 -7.16
C SER A 18 -12.92 -7.37 -7.56
N LYS A 19 -13.57 -7.18 -8.71
CA LYS A 19 -14.37 -8.22 -9.35
C LYS A 19 -13.51 -9.29 -10.03
N ASP A 20 -12.24 -8.98 -10.27
CA ASP A 20 -11.26 -9.95 -10.77
C ASP A 20 -10.82 -10.83 -9.59
N ALA A 21 -11.33 -12.08 -9.57
CA ALA A 21 -11.10 -13.00 -8.46
C ALA A 21 -9.62 -13.30 -8.25
N ALA A 22 -8.82 -13.40 -9.32
CA ALA A 22 -7.39 -13.69 -9.20
C ALA A 22 -6.66 -12.57 -8.47
N LYS A 23 -7.00 -11.31 -8.76
CA LYS A 23 -6.38 -10.14 -8.10
C LYS A 23 -6.85 -10.02 -6.66
N ALA A 24 -8.15 -10.23 -6.41
CA ALA A 24 -8.69 -10.18 -5.05
C ALA A 24 -8.08 -11.27 -4.17
N ASP A 25 -7.96 -12.49 -4.70
CA ASP A 25 -7.36 -13.61 -3.97
C ASP A 25 -5.89 -13.37 -3.65
N LEU A 26 -5.14 -12.79 -4.59
CA LEU A 26 -3.74 -12.48 -4.36
C LEU A 26 -3.58 -11.39 -3.29
N ALA A 27 -4.39 -10.33 -3.36
CA ALA A 27 -4.38 -9.28 -2.36
C ALA A 27 -4.69 -9.85 -0.97
N GLU A 28 -5.69 -10.72 -0.87
CA GLU A 28 -6.06 -11.37 0.38
C GLU A 28 -4.92 -12.25 0.91
N ALA A 29 -4.28 -13.03 0.03
CA ALA A 29 -3.17 -13.89 0.41
C ALA A 29 -1.97 -13.08 0.94
N LEU A 30 -1.63 -11.97 0.28
CA LEU A 30 -0.58 -11.06 0.74
C LEU A 30 -0.90 -10.48 2.10
N LEU A 31 -2.12 -9.98 2.26
CA LEU A 31 -2.56 -9.36 3.51
C LEU A 31 -2.55 -10.37 4.66
N ALA A 32 -2.89 -11.62 4.38
CA ALA A 32 -2.92 -12.70 5.39
C ALA A 32 -1.54 -12.97 6.00
N THR A 33 -0.45 -12.68 5.28
CA THR A 33 0.90 -12.82 5.82
C THR A 33 1.28 -11.68 6.78
N GLY A 34 0.44 -10.65 6.86
CA GLY A 34 0.72 -9.45 7.64
C GLY A 34 1.60 -8.47 6.89
N GLY A 35 1.68 -7.27 7.40
CA GLY A 35 2.48 -6.21 6.83
C GLY A 35 2.22 -4.90 7.55
N THR A 36 2.68 -3.82 6.95
CA THR A 36 2.54 -2.48 7.48
C THR A 36 1.78 -1.61 6.49
N VAL A 37 0.95 -0.74 7.01
CA VAL A 37 0.29 0.33 6.25
C VAL A 37 0.44 1.63 7.03
N SER A 38 0.15 2.75 6.39
CA SER A 38 0.10 4.05 7.06
C SER A 38 -1.33 4.54 7.17
N VAL A 39 -1.56 5.53 8.02
CA VAL A 39 -2.86 6.22 8.09
C VAL A 39 -3.22 6.82 6.73
N GLN A 40 -2.24 7.31 5.96
CA GLN A 40 -2.50 7.79 4.59
C GLN A 40 -3.16 6.71 3.73
N VAL A 41 -2.64 5.47 3.79
CA VAL A 41 -3.20 4.35 3.03
C VAL A 41 -4.65 4.08 3.42
N LEU A 42 -4.94 4.10 4.72
CA LEU A 42 -6.32 3.92 5.20
C LEU A 42 -7.24 5.02 4.70
N ASN A 43 -6.76 6.27 4.70
CA ASN A 43 -7.53 7.43 4.23
C ASN A 43 -7.79 7.36 2.73
N GLU A 44 -6.77 7.00 1.95
CA GLU A 44 -6.91 6.86 0.50
C GLU A 44 -7.87 5.72 0.14
N PHE A 45 -7.77 4.60 0.86
CA PHE A 45 -8.71 3.48 0.69
C PHE A 45 -10.15 3.94 0.92
N ALA A 46 -10.41 4.62 2.04
CA ALA A 46 -11.74 5.12 2.38
C ALA A 46 -12.24 6.10 1.31
N SER A 47 -11.38 6.99 0.84
CA SER A 47 -11.72 7.97 -0.19
C SER A 47 -12.15 7.32 -1.50
N VAL A 48 -11.36 6.36 -1.98
CA VAL A 48 -11.66 5.66 -3.24
C VAL A 48 -12.92 4.81 -3.10
N ALA A 49 -13.06 4.07 -2.00
CA ALA A 49 -14.24 3.23 -1.76
C ALA A 49 -15.52 4.06 -1.73
N THR A 50 -15.48 5.25 -1.13
CA THR A 50 -16.64 6.16 -1.09
C THR A 50 -16.95 6.71 -2.48
N ARG A 51 -15.94 7.24 -3.18
CA ARG A 51 -16.15 7.97 -4.43
C ARG A 51 -16.41 7.06 -5.62
N LYS A 52 -15.68 5.96 -5.74
CA LYS A 52 -15.72 5.11 -6.93
C LYS A 52 -16.59 3.87 -6.77
N LEU A 53 -16.72 3.37 -5.54
CA LEU A 53 -17.44 2.11 -5.29
C LEU A 53 -18.76 2.33 -4.56
N ALA A 54 -19.10 3.58 -4.27
CA ALA A 54 -20.34 3.97 -3.59
C ALA A 54 -20.58 3.19 -2.28
N MET A 55 -19.51 2.85 -1.57
CA MET A 55 -19.61 2.14 -0.30
C MET A 55 -19.99 3.10 0.82
N THR A 56 -20.76 2.60 1.77
CA THR A 56 -21.12 3.36 2.96
C THR A 56 -19.97 3.38 3.97
N ILE A 57 -19.94 4.36 4.84
CA ILE A 57 -18.93 4.43 5.90
C ILE A 57 -18.96 3.20 6.80
N PRO A 58 -20.10 2.66 7.25
CA PRO A 58 -20.11 1.41 8.02
C PRO A 58 -19.46 0.23 7.28
N GLU A 59 -19.73 0.09 5.98
CA GLU A 59 -19.10 -0.96 5.16
C GLU A 59 -17.59 -0.79 5.09
N ILE A 60 -17.12 0.45 4.84
CA ILE A 60 -15.70 0.79 4.77
C ILE A 60 -15.03 0.52 6.11
N ARG A 61 -15.66 0.92 7.21
CA ARG A 61 -15.13 0.73 8.56
C ARG A 61 -14.91 -0.74 8.88
N GLU A 62 -15.82 -1.60 8.44
CA GLU A 62 -15.71 -3.05 8.64
C GLU A 62 -14.48 -3.62 7.93
N ILE A 63 -14.27 -3.23 6.67
CA ILE A 63 -13.10 -3.69 5.89
C ILE A 63 -11.82 -3.15 6.50
N LEU A 64 -11.77 -1.87 6.85
CA LEU A 64 -10.58 -1.26 7.48
C LEU A 64 -10.27 -1.92 8.82
N SER A 65 -11.28 -2.31 9.58
CA SER A 65 -11.10 -3.04 10.83
C SER A 65 -10.38 -4.36 10.61
N THR A 66 -10.76 -5.09 9.55
CA THR A 66 -10.12 -6.35 9.17
C THR A 66 -8.66 -6.11 8.77
N ILE A 67 -8.39 -5.07 7.96
CA ILE A 67 -7.03 -4.71 7.57
C ILE A 67 -6.19 -4.37 8.80
N ARG A 68 -6.74 -3.59 9.73
CA ARG A 68 -6.05 -3.19 10.95
C ARG A 68 -5.80 -4.36 11.91
N ALA A 69 -6.58 -5.42 11.81
CA ALA A 69 -6.38 -6.62 12.63
C ALA A 69 -5.14 -7.41 12.22
N VAL A 70 -4.73 -7.33 10.95
CA VAL A 70 -3.61 -8.11 10.41
C VAL A 70 -2.39 -7.26 10.06
N CYS A 71 -2.52 -5.93 10.02
CA CYS A 71 -1.42 -5.02 9.68
C CYS A 71 -1.06 -4.11 10.84
N VAL A 72 0.22 -3.75 10.92
CA VAL A 72 0.68 -2.66 11.77
C VAL A 72 0.36 -1.34 11.06
N VAL A 73 -0.23 -0.39 11.77
CA VAL A 73 -0.57 0.92 11.21
C VAL A 73 0.42 1.97 11.74
N ARG A 74 1.11 2.64 10.81
CA ARG A 74 2.05 3.71 11.13
C ARG A 74 1.36 5.06 11.03
N SER A 75 1.63 5.92 12.01
CA SER A 75 1.14 7.30 12.00
C SER A 75 1.79 8.11 10.88
N LEU A 76 1.07 9.10 10.39
CA LEU A 76 1.60 10.07 9.44
C LEU A 76 2.12 11.27 10.26
N ASP A 77 3.40 11.21 10.63
CA ASP A 77 4.03 12.22 11.47
C ASP A 77 4.83 13.23 10.64
N ILE A 78 5.36 14.26 11.32
CA ILE A 78 6.10 15.33 10.64
C ILE A 78 7.41 14.82 10.01
N GLU A 79 8.07 13.87 10.64
CA GLU A 79 9.29 13.26 10.12
C GLU A 79 9.03 12.51 8.81
N THR A 80 7.92 11.81 8.73
CA THR A 80 7.49 11.13 7.49
C THR A 80 7.16 12.14 6.41
N HIS A 81 6.50 13.24 6.77
CA HIS A 81 6.19 14.33 5.85
C HIS A 81 7.48 14.91 5.24
N GLU A 82 8.46 15.24 6.09
CA GLU A 82 9.73 15.81 5.63
C GLU A 82 10.48 14.84 4.72
N LEU A 83 10.54 13.57 5.10
CA LEU A 83 11.17 12.55 4.27
C LEU A 83 10.42 12.37 2.94
N GLY A 84 9.10 12.47 2.97
CA GLY A 84 8.27 12.42 1.77
C GLY A 84 8.60 13.53 0.77
N LEU A 85 8.81 14.75 1.26
CA LEU A 85 9.25 15.88 0.42
C LEU A 85 10.62 15.60 -0.18
N GLU A 86 11.53 15.06 0.61
CA GLU A 86 12.87 14.70 0.16
C GLU A 86 12.82 13.62 -0.94
N MET A 87 12.00 12.62 -0.77
CA MET A 87 11.81 11.55 -1.77
C MET A 87 11.21 12.09 -3.07
N THR A 88 10.24 12.99 -2.95
CA THR A 88 9.62 13.66 -4.09
C THR A 88 10.66 14.47 -4.88
N GLU A 89 11.48 15.24 -4.19
CA GLU A 89 12.55 16.05 -4.82
C GLU A 89 13.59 15.15 -5.48
N ARG A 90 14.04 14.11 -4.78
CA ARG A 90 15.15 13.27 -5.22
C ARG A 90 14.77 12.34 -6.38
N TYR A 91 13.57 11.78 -6.36
CA TYR A 91 13.16 10.75 -7.31
C TYR A 91 12.08 11.21 -8.30
N GLY A 92 11.54 12.40 -8.13
CA GLY A 92 10.50 12.91 -9.02
C GLY A 92 9.12 12.32 -8.79
N PHE A 93 8.85 11.73 -7.63
CA PHE A 93 7.53 11.21 -7.29
C PHE A 93 6.52 12.34 -7.08
N SER A 94 5.23 12.03 -7.19
CA SER A 94 4.21 12.90 -6.62
C SER A 94 4.41 12.95 -5.09
N ILE A 95 3.87 13.99 -4.45
CA ILE A 95 4.00 14.07 -2.98
C ILE A 95 3.38 12.87 -2.28
N TYR A 96 2.25 12.37 -2.77
CA TYR A 96 1.60 11.22 -2.15
C TYR A 96 2.41 9.93 -2.32
N ASP A 97 3.00 9.71 -3.49
CA ASP A 97 3.91 8.58 -3.71
C ASP A 97 5.17 8.72 -2.86
N GLY A 98 5.71 9.93 -2.77
CA GLY A 98 6.86 10.21 -1.90
C GLY A 98 6.58 9.90 -0.44
N LEU A 99 5.38 10.22 0.03
CA LEU A 99 4.95 9.92 1.41
C LEU A 99 4.80 8.42 1.65
N ILE A 100 4.31 7.66 0.68
CA ILE A 100 4.21 6.20 0.77
C ILE A 100 5.60 5.58 0.89
N VAL A 101 6.52 6.00 0.02
CA VAL A 101 7.92 5.53 0.06
C VAL A 101 8.57 5.88 1.39
N ALA A 102 8.39 7.13 1.86
CA ALA A 102 8.93 7.58 3.14
C ALA A 102 8.39 6.73 4.30
N ALA A 103 7.10 6.43 4.29
CA ALA A 103 6.50 5.60 5.33
C ALA A 103 7.09 4.19 5.34
N ALA A 104 7.31 3.59 4.16
CA ALA A 104 7.94 2.28 4.05
C ALA A 104 9.38 2.28 4.55
N VAL A 105 10.15 3.32 4.21
CA VAL A 105 11.54 3.49 4.68
C VAL A 105 11.57 3.59 6.21
N ARG A 106 10.72 4.42 6.78
CA ARG A 106 10.68 4.65 8.24
C ARG A 106 10.15 3.44 9.00
N ALA A 107 9.30 2.63 8.37
CA ALA A 107 8.81 1.39 8.96
C ALA A 107 9.87 0.28 8.98
N GLY A 108 11.00 0.47 8.31
CA GLY A 108 12.04 -0.55 8.18
C GLY A 108 11.68 -1.67 7.22
N SER A 109 10.72 -1.43 6.33
CA SER A 109 10.25 -2.44 5.39
C SER A 109 11.31 -2.74 4.33
N ALA A 110 11.42 -4.01 3.95
CA ALA A 110 12.29 -4.44 2.86
C ALA A 110 11.58 -4.36 1.50
N ILE A 111 10.26 -4.46 1.50
CA ILE A 111 9.44 -4.50 0.30
C ILE A 111 8.30 -3.48 0.42
N LEU A 112 8.11 -2.70 -0.65
CA LEU A 112 6.91 -1.88 -0.83
C LEU A 112 6.11 -2.50 -1.98
N TYR A 113 4.95 -3.05 -1.66
CA TYR A 113 4.04 -3.57 -2.66
C TYR A 113 3.19 -2.44 -3.23
N THR A 114 3.36 -2.18 -4.51
CA THR A 114 2.60 -1.16 -5.24
C THR A 114 2.63 -1.46 -6.73
N GLU A 115 1.60 -1.06 -7.45
CA GLU A 115 1.60 -1.14 -8.92
C GLU A 115 1.86 0.21 -9.58
N ASP A 116 1.98 1.29 -8.79
CA ASP A 116 2.10 2.66 -9.32
C ASP A 116 3.54 3.12 -9.50
N LEU A 117 4.51 2.44 -8.89
CA LEU A 117 5.91 2.82 -8.95
C LEU A 117 6.71 1.80 -9.75
N GLN A 118 7.97 2.12 -10.03
CA GLN A 118 8.81 1.28 -10.89
C GLN A 118 9.20 -0.03 -10.22
N GLN A 119 8.79 -1.13 -10.83
CA GLN A 119 9.13 -2.49 -10.39
C GLN A 119 10.65 -2.65 -10.28
N GLY A 120 11.09 -3.13 -9.12
CA GLY A 120 12.50 -3.43 -8.88
C GLY A 120 13.36 -2.26 -8.42
N GLN A 121 12.80 -1.04 -8.39
CA GLN A 121 13.54 0.12 -7.90
C GLN A 121 13.87 -0.06 -6.41
N VAL A 122 15.09 0.28 -6.02
CA VAL A 122 15.55 0.21 -4.63
C VAL A 122 15.74 1.63 -4.10
N ILE A 123 15.10 1.92 -2.97
CA ILE A 123 15.19 3.20 -2.28
C ILE A 123 15.54 2.90 -0.83
N ASP A 124 16.75 3.28 -0.41
CA ASP A 124 17.32 2.85 0.87
C ASP A 124 17.23 1.32 0.99
N GLN A 125 16.60 0.76 2.03
CA GLN A 125 16.45 -0.68 2.19
C GLN A 125 15.23 -1.25 1.46
N VAL A 126 14.39 -0.39 0.87
CA VAL A 126 13.09 -0.77 0.29
C VAL A 126 13.24 -1.15 -1.17
N THR A 127 12.73 -2.33 -1.54
CA THR A 127 12.59 -2.73 -2.94
C THR A 127 11.12 -2.64 -3.33
N ILE A 128 10.84 -1.97 -4.45
CA ILE A 128 9.49 -1.82 -4.97
C ILE A 128 9.11 -3.07 -5.77
N GLN A 129 7.96 -3.67 -5.45
CA GLN A 129 7.44 -4.83 -6.16
C GLN A 129 5.97 -4.65 -6.49
N ASN A 130 5.61 -4.96 -7.74
CA ASN A 130 4.23 -5.06 -8.16
C ASN A 130 3.78 -6.51 -7.97
N PRO A 131 2.94 -6.81 -6.97
CA PRO A 131 2.55 -8.20 -6.70
C PRO A 131 1.66 -8.80 -7.78
N PHE A 132 1.09 -7.95 -8.64
CA PHE A 132 0.17 -8.37 -9.71
C PHE A 132 0.87 -8.54 -11.07
N ALA A 133 2.18 -8.32 -11.14
CA ALA A 133 2.92 -8.36 -12.39
C ALA A 133 2.79 -9.71 -13.12
N GLN A 134 2.84 -10.82 -12.39
CA GLN A 134 2.72 -12.16 -12.96
C GLN A 134 1.31 -12.44 -13.50
N LEU A 135 0.28 -11.89 -12.86
CA LEU A 135 -1.09 -12.02 -13.35
C LEU A 135 -1.27 -11.27 -14.66
N LEU A 136 -0.66 -10.08 -14.79
CA LEU A 136 -0.67 -9.32 -16.03
C LEU A 136 0.03 -10.07 -17.15
N SER A 137 1.16 -10.74 -16.86
CA SER A 137 1.88 -11.57 -17.81
C SER A 137 1.05 -12.75 -18.31
N ARG A 138 0.28 -13.38 -17.42
CA ARG A 138 -0.55 -14.54 -17.76
C ARG A 138 -1.76 -14.20 -18.62
N SER A 139 -2.23 -12.94 -18.52
CA SER A 139 -3.39 -12.51 -19.33
C SER A 139 -3.02 -12.14 -20.76
N ARG A 140 -1.76 -12.20 -21.12
CA ARG A 140 -1.27 -12.01 -22.47
C ARG A 140 -1.13 -13.38 -23.15
#